data_421cf499e214e120b87c6fb6f30217da
#
_entry.id   421cf499e214e120b87c6fb6f30217da
#
_cell.length_a   1.000
_cell.length_b   1.000
_cell.length_c   1.000
_cell.angle_alpha   90.00
_cell.angle_beta   90.00
_cell.angle_gamma   90.00
#
_symmetry.space_group_name_H-M   'P 1'
#
loop_
_entity.id
_entity.type
_entity.pdbx_description
1 polymer ?
#
loop_
_entity_poly.entity_id
_entity_poly.type
_entity_poly.pdbx_seq_one_letter_code
_entity_poly.pdbx_strand_id
1 'polypeptide(L)'
;MKRGLISWDRAELPTAAFDARLSAIYGLCADFDVPALVAYSDVSRSNDVRYISNYMPYWNRALAVVPRGEKPILLCALSPRVYPWIRSVTVHETILPSPSLPAQLVKLCGERDWSKLGMLDQEGLPNDLYTQLGAEKLALVDIPRSAFRPVATESELAMHRRGAVLARQVLEAELTSAAIGLTDYELAGRRERRFRRAGAEDLVVLISNGRTVPLPAAGHTINENSSVAVALEYNGHWVKLSRNMDNLTSSLPPPDDSQAHRESLSGRYPWEGIDSGDDARNTITSIQVAIRRGDDRLYYGDTGIQGPGGWQKL
;
A
#
# COMPACT_ATOMS: atom_id res chain seq x y z
N MET A 1 7.12 -3.20 -9.38
CA MET A 1 6.91 -4.64 -9.08
C MET A 1 7.78 -5.03 -7.90
N LYS A 2 7.19 -5.56 -6.84
CA LYS A 2 7.90 -6.08 -5.66
C LYS A 2 8.79 -7.25 -6.03
N ARG A 3 9.97 -7.32 -5.44
CA ARG A 3 11.01 -8.28 -5.82
C ARG A 3 11.60 -8.97 -4.61
N GLY A 4 11.83 -10.27 -4.76
CA GLY A 4 12.60 -11.08 -3.84
C GLY A 4 11.95 -11.35 -2.49
N LEU A 5 12.72 -11.99 -1.66
CA LEU A 5 12.33 -12.34 -0.31
C LEU A 5 12.48 -11.12 0.60
N ILE A 6 11.41 -10.75 1.28
CA ILE A 6 11.49 -9.72 2.31
C ILE A 6 12.22 -10.23 3.55
N SER A 7 12.75 -9.32 4.34
CA SER A 7 13.17 -9.55 5.71
C SER A 7 12.23 -8.81 6.66
N TRP A 8 12.26 -9.14 7.93
CA TRP A 8 11.47 -8.45 8.94
C TRP A 8 12.37 -7.98 10.07
N ASP A 9 12.56 -6.69 10.17
CA ASP A 9 13.15 -6.05 11.34
C ASP A 9 12.08 -5.80 12.40
N ARG A 10 12.06 -6.64 13.44
CA ARG A 10 11.10 -6.53 14.54
C ARG A 10 11.35 -5.33 15.46
N ALA A 11 12.52 -4.73 15.41
CA ALA A 11 12.78 -3.49 16.14
C ALA A 11 12.11 -2.28 15.44
N GLU A 12 12.04 -2.30 14.10
CA GLU A 12 11.36 -1.27 13.34
C GLU A 12 9.83 -1.45 13.33
N LEU A 13 9.37 -2.67 13.05
CA LEU A 13 7.94 -3.01 12.99
C LEU A 13 7.66 -4.18 13.96
N PRO A 14 7.34 -3.90 15.22
CA PRO A 14 7.13 -4.92 16.24
C PRO A 14 5.83 -5.72 16.02
N THR A 15 5.78 -6.92 16.56
CA THR A 15 4.60 -7.79 16.51
C THR A 15 3.32 -7.08 17.02
N ALA A 16 3.44 -6.20 18.01
CA ALA A 16 2.33 -5.44 18.56
C ALA A 16 1.58 -4.58 17.51
N ALA A 17 2.25 -4.14 16.44
CA ALA A 17 1.58 -3.43 15.34
C ALA A 17 0.60 -4.35 14.61
N PHE A 18 0.95 -5.62 14.44
CA PHE A 18 0.06 -6.61 13.83
C PHE A 18 -1.08 -7.02 14.77
N ASP A 19 -0.83 -7.08 16.07
CA ASP A 19 -1.88 -7.36 17.07
C ASP A 19 -2.97 -6.27 17.04
N ALA A 20 -2.59 -5.01 16.89
CA ALA A 20 -3.53 -3.90 16.70
C ALA A 20 -4.39 -4.06 15.44
N ARG A 21 -3.75 -4.45 14.31
CA ARG A 21 -4.45 -4.72 13.04
C ARG A 21 -5.42 -5.90 13.16
N LEU A 22 -4.99 -6.99 13.83
CA LEU A 22 -5.85 -8.16 14.08
C LEU A 22 -7.05 -7.78 14.95
N SER A 23 -6.88 -6.94 15.97
CA SER A 23 -7.98 -6.44 16.79
C SER A 23 -9.01 -5.68 15.96
N ALA A 24 -8.56 -4.84 15.00
CA ALA A 24 -9.47 -4.18 14.07
C ALA A 24 -10.22 -5.16 13.16
N ILE A 25 -9.55 -6.22 12.68
CA ILE A 25 -10.18 -7.28 11.88
C ILE A 25 -11.22 -8.03 12.69
N TYR A 26 -10.98 -8.30 13.96
CA TYR A 26 -11.98 -8.95 14.83
C TYR A 26 -13.23 -8.08 15.00
N GLY A 27 -13.07 -6.75 15.07
CA GLY A 27 -14.17 -5.80 15.02
C GLY A 27 -14.98 -5.93 13.73
N LEU A 28 -14.32 -5.92 12.56
CA LEU A 28 -14.98 -6.13 11.28
C LEU A 28 -15.71 -7.47 11.20
N CYS A 29 -15.12 -8.55 11.72
CA CYS A 29 -15.82 -9.83 11.77
C CYS A 29 -17.11 -9.75 12.59
N ALA A 30 -17.13 -8.94 13.65
CA ALA A 30 -18.35 -8.72 14.44
C ALA A 30 -19.36 -7.85 13.69
N ASP A 31 -18.92 -6.75 13.09
CA ASP A 31 -19.78 -5.79 12.37
C ASP A 31 -20.49 -6.42 11.17
N PHE A 32 -19.79 -7.30 10.45
CA PHE A 32 -20.31 -8.02 9.28
C PHE A 32 -20.90 -9.41 9.63
N ASP A 33 -20.96 -9.75 10.91
CA ASP A 33 -21.44 -11.04 11.41
C ASP A 33 -20.84 -12.24 10.68
N VAL A 34 -19.50 -12.29 10.57
CA VAL A 34 -18.76 -13.38 9.94
C VAL A 34 -17.80 -14.04 10.93
N PRO A 35 -17.59 -15.38 10.85
CA PRO A 35 -16.69 -16.10 11.76
C PRO A 35 -15.22 -15.84 11.48
N ALA A 36 -14.88 -15.45 10.25
CA ALA A 36 -13.52 -15.15 9.83
C ALA A 36 -13.51 -14.14 8.69
N LEU A 37 -12.43 -13.34 8.62
CA LEU A 37 -12.08 -12.52 7.47
C LEU A 37 -11.01 -13.23 6.65
N VAL A 38 -11.15 -13.21 5.33
CA VAL A 38 -10.17 -13.74 4.39
C VAL A 38 -9.64 -12.62 3.51
N ALA A 39 -8.32 -12.50 3.43
CA ALA A 39 -7.65 -11.60 2.51
C ALA A 39 -6.85 -12.40 1.47
N TYR A 40 -6.93 -11.99 0.22
CA TYR A 40 -6.17 -12.55 -0.90
C TYR A 40 -4.97 -11.69 -1.23
N SER A 41 -3.87 -12.33 -1.61
CA SER A 41 -2.73 -11.65 -2.24
C SER A 41 -2.01 -12.57 -3.23
N ASP A 42 -1.38 -11.93 -4.21
CA ASP A 42 -0.44 -12.54 -5.16
C ASP A 42 0.79 -11.63 -5.37
N VAL A 43 1.62 -11.98 -6.35
CA VAL A 43 2.84 -11.21 -6.68
C VAL A 43 2.54 -9.77 -7.08
N SER A 44 1.41 -9.53 -7.75
CA SER A 44 1.01 -8.19 -8.24
C SER A 44 0.27 -7.40 -7.17
N ARG A 45 -0.48 -8.09 -6.33
CA ARG A 45 -1.36 -7.54 -5.29
C ARG A 45 -1.01 -8.11 -3.91
N SER A 46 0.21 -7.89 -3.46
CA SER A 46 0.72 -8.49 -2.21
C SER A 46 0.27 -7.76 -0.92
N ASN A 47 -0.40 -6.62 -1.03
CA ASN A 47 -0.52 -5.66 0.06
C ASN A 47 -1.42 -6.12 1.20
N ASP A 48 -2.58 -6.75 0.92
CA ASP A 48 -3.55 -7.08 1.97
C ASP A 48 -3.02 -8.16 2.92
N VAL A 49 -2.51 -9.28 2.40
CA VAL A 49 -1.90 -10.31 3.23
C VAL A 49 -0.65 -9.78 3.94
N ARG A 50 0.15 -8.96 3.25
CA ARG A 50 1.33 -8.33 3.86
C ARG A 50 0.95 -7.41 5.02
N TYR A 51 -0.06 -6.58 4.84
CA TYR A 51 -0.51 -5.68 5.88
C TYR A 51 -1.01 -6.42 7.11
N ILE A 52 -1.78 -7.51 6.93
CA ILE A 52 -2.30 -8.33 8.02
C ILE A 52 -1.18 -9.06 8.77
N SER A 53 -0.15 -9.54 8.07
CA SER A 53 0.76 -10.54 8.62
C SER A 53 2.23 -10.36 8.32
N ASN A 54 2.62 -9.32 7.59
CA ASN A 54 3.95 -9.11 7.00
C ASN A 54 4.38 -10.14 5.94
N TYR A 55 3.60 -11.18 5.68
CA TYR A 55 3.93 -12.11 4.61
C TYR A 55 3.64 -11.51 3.23
N MET A 56 4.62 -11.46 2.36
CA MET A 56 4.48 -11.03 0.97
C MET A 56 4.62 -12.23 0.04
N PRO A 57 3.58 -12.62 -0.71
CA PRO A 57 3.72 -13.61 -1.77
C PRO A 57 4.66 -13.07 -2.85
N TYR A 58 5.81 -13.74 -3.06
CA TYR A 58 6.80 -13.32 -4.06
C TYR A 58 6.76 -14.19 -5.32
N TRP A 59 6.09 -15.31 -5.26
CA TRP A 59 6.07 -16.31 -6.34
C TRP A 59 4.67 -16.77 -6.70
N ASN A 60 3.77 -16.91 -5.74
CA ASN A 60 2.46 -17.53 -5.91
C ASN A 60 1.39 -16.75 -5.15
N ARG A 61 0.21 -17.33 -5.07
CA ARG A 61 -0.96 -16.80 -4.37
C ARG A 61 -0.98 -17.26 -2.90
N ALA A 62 -1.61 -16.48 -2.06
CA ALA A 62 -1.84 -16.80 -0.67
C ALA A 62 -3.17 -16.23 -0.16
N LEU A 63 -3.75 -16.89 0.85
CA LEU A 63 -4.85 -16.35 1.64
C LEU A 63 -4.40 -16.22 3.10
N ALA A 64 -4.66 -15.06 3.69
CA ALA A 64 -4.64 -14.90 5.13
C ALA A 64 -6.07 -15.08 5.63
N VAL A 65 -6.32 -16.13 6.40
CA VAL A 65 -7.60 -16.39 7.06
C VAL A 65 -7.45 -15.95 8.51
N VAL A 66 -8.27 -15.00 8.93
CA VAL A 66 -8.26 -14.45 10.29
C VAL A 66 -9.56 -14.85 11.00
N PRO A 67 -9.59 -15.96 11.74
CA PRO A 67 -10.73 -16.32 12.54
C PRO A 67 -10.96 -15.29 13.65
N ARG A 68 -12.21 -14.99 13.96
CA ARG A 68 -12.55 -14.01 14.98
C ARG A 68 -12.03 -14.45 16.35
N GLY A 69 -11.13 -13.64 16.93
CA GLY A 69 -10.53 -13.90 18.24
C GLY A 69 -9.39 -14.92 18.25
N GLU A 70 -8.93 -15.38 17.07
CA GLU A 70 -7.83 -16.34 16.96
C GLU A 70 -6.65 -15.79 16.14
N LYS A 71 -5.52 -16.48 16.23
CA LYS A 71 -4.33 -16.17 15.40
C LYS A 71 -4.61 -16.43 13.92
N PRO A 72 -4.05 -15.61 13.00
CA PRO A 72 -4.27 -15.77 11.58
C PRO A 72 -3.63 -17.06 11.05
N ILE A 73 -4.29 -17.66 10.06
CA ILE A 73 -3.84 -18.86 9.34
C ILE A 73 -3.41 -18.45 7.95
N LEU A 74 -2.23 -18.88 7.51
CA LEU A 74 -1.76 -18.67 6.15
C LEU A 74 -2.03 -19.92 5.29
N LEU A 75 -2.84 -19.77 4.26
CA LEU A 75 -2.93 -20.74 3.18
C LEU A 75 -1.94 -20.35 2.09
N CYS A 76 -0.96 -21.21 1.85
CA CYS A 76 0.17 -20.89 0.99
C CYS A 76 0.40 -22.00 -0.03
N ALA A 77 0.43 -21.64 -1.31
CA ALA A 77 0.68 -22.57 -2.42
C ALA A 77 2.17 -22.87 -2.63
N LEU A 78 3.05 -22.37 -1.76
CA LEU A 78 4.49 -22.62 -1.84
C LEU A 78 4.89 -23.98 -1.23
N SER A 79 6.02 -24.50 -1.68
CA SER A 79 6.61 -25.71 -1.14
C SER A 79 6.99 -25.54 0.35
N PRO A 80 6.78 -26.59 1.18
CA PRO A 80 7.21 -26.57 2.59
C PRO A 80 8.69 -26.25 2.82
N ARG A 81 9.55 -26.39 1.80
CA ARG A 81 10.98 -26.01 1.89
C ARG A 81 11.21 -24.54 2.22
N VAL A 82 10.27 -23.66 1.86
CA VAL A 82 10.38 -22.21 2.13
C VAL A 82 9.69 -21.79 3.45
N TYR A 83 9.04 -22.70 4.15
CA TYR A 83 8.34 -22.37 5.40
C TYR A 83 9.23 -21.84 6.53
N PRO A 84 10.48 -22.28 6.70
CA PRO A 84 11.37 -21.65 7.69
C PRO A 84 11.56 -20.15 7.43
N TRP A 85 11.74 -19.75 6.17
CA TRP A 85 11.78 -18.34 5.80
C TRP A 85 10.42 -17.66 6.04
N ILE A 86 9.30 -18.26 5.61
CA ILE A 86 7.98 -17.66 5.83
C ILE A 86 7.77 -17.38 7.31
N ARG A 87 8.07 -18.33 8.20
CA ARG A 87 7.96 -18.13 9.65
C ARG A 87 8.87 -17.02 10.19
N SER A 88 9.99 -16.75 9.55
CA SER A 88 10.90 -15.68 9.98
C SER A 88 10.37 -14.28 9.66
N VAL A 89 9.47 -14.15 8.68
CA VAL A 89 8.98 -12.86 8.15
C VAL A 89 7.49 -12.59 8.41
N THR A 90 6.78 -13.48 9.08
CA THR A 90 5.34 -13.34 9.30
C THR A 90 4.94 -13.55 10.75
N VAL A 91 3.78 -13.00 11.12
CA VAL A 91 3.10 -13.29 12.40
C VAL A 91 2.23 -14.55 12.34
N HIS A 92 2.08 -15.20 11.18
CA HIS A 92 1.35 -16.47 11.09
C HIS A 92 2.10 -17.58 11.85
N GLU A 93 1.46 -18.16 12.83
CA GLU A 93 1.92 -19.37 13.52
C GLU A 93 1.56 -20.62 12.73
N THR A 94 0.37 -20.62 12.12
CA THR A 94 -0.15 -21.73 11.32
C THR A 94 0.00 -21.43 9.84
N ILE A 95 0.74 -22.30 9.14
CA ILE A 95 0.93 -22.25 7.68
C ILE A 95 0.44 -23.58 7.12
N LEU A 96 -0.60 -23.56 6.30
CA LEU A 96 -1.16 -24.75 5.67
C LEU A 96 -0.70 -24.86 4.22
N PRO A 97 -0.12 -26.00 3.82
CA PRO A 97 0.18 -26.30 2.43
C PRO A 97 -1.10 -26.29 1.59
N SER A 98 -1.17 -25.45 0.60
CA SER A 98 -2.40 -25.22 -0.18
C SER A 98 -2.13 -25.19 -1.66
N PRO A 99 -1.88 -26.36 -2.31
CA PRO A 99 -1.72 -26.42 -3.77
C PRO A 99 -2.94 -25.86 -4.51
N SER A 100 -4.14 -26.07 -3.95
CA SER A 100 -5.37 -25.41 -4.34
C SER A 100 -5.89 -24.58 -3.15
N LEU A 101 -5.78 -23.24 -3.25
CA LEU A 101 -6.25 -22.34 -2.21
C LEU A 101 -7.75 -22.49 -1.94
N PRO A 102 -8.64 -22.56 -2.98
CA PRO A 102 -10.08 -22.73 -2.74
C PRO A 102 -10.38 -24.05 -2.02
N ALA A 103 -9.82 -25.16 -2.47
CA ALA A 103 -10.08 -26.46 -1.83
C ALA A 103 -9.62 -26.50 -0.37
N GLN A 104 -8.46 -25.89 -0.06
CA GLN A 104 -7.97 -25.81 1.31
C GLN A 104 -8.83 -24.89 2.18
N LEU A 105 -9.33 -23.77 1.61
CA LEU A 105 -10.24 -22.88 2.34
C LEU A 105 -11.58 -23.56 2.64
N VAL A 106 -12.15 -24.24 1.66
CA VAL A 106 -13.39 -25.02 1.83
C VAL A 106 -13.22 -26.11 2.89
N LYS A 107 -12.11 -26.85 2.85
CA LYS A 107 -11.77 -27.83 3.88
C LYS A 107 -11.72 -27.20 5.28
N LEU A 108 -11.02 -26.08 5.41
CA LEU A 108 -10.93 -25.36 6.68
C LEU A 108 -12.30 -24.89 7.17
N CYS A 109 -13.17 -24.43 6.27
CA CYS A 109 -14.55 -24.07 6.60
C CYS A 109 -15.35 -25.28 7.12
N GLY A 110 -15.24 -26.43 6.47
CA GLY A 110 -15.88 -27.66 6.93
C GLY A 110 -15.39 -28.14 8.29
N GLU A 111 -14.09 -28.04 8.56
CA GLU A 111 -13.49 -28.39 9.87
C GLU A 111 -13.96 -27.47 11.02
N ARG A 112 -14.45 -26.28 10.68
CA ARG A 112 -14.88 -25.25 11.65
C ARG A 112 -16.39 -24.95 11.61
N ASP A 113 -17.15 -25.68 10.85
CA ASP A 113 -18.59 -25.48 10.64
C ASP A 113 -18.95 -24.06 10.15
N TRP A 114 -18.09 -23.45 9.32
CA TRP A 114 -18.32 -22.13 8.76
C TRP A 114 -19.08 -22.22 7.45
N SER A 115 -20.30 -21.66 7.42
CA SER A 115 -21.12 -21.55 6.20
C SER A 115 -20.95 -20.23 5.45
N LYS A 116 -20.30 -19.24 6.06
CA LYS A 116 -20.02 -17.92 5.47
C LYS A 116 -18.64 -17.41 5.87
N LEU A 117 -18.08 -16.51 5.05
CA LEU A 117 -16.80 -15.84 5.30
C LEU A 117 -16.88 -14.37 4.87
N GLY A 118 -16.19 -13.50 5.60
CA GLY A 118 -15.89 -12.17 5.13
C GLY A 118 -14.73 -12.21 4.13
N MET A 119 -14.93 -11.64 2.93
CA MET A 119 -13.87 -11.49 1.93
C MET A 119 -13.46 -10.04 1.85
N LEU A 120 -12.20 -9.74 2.15
CA LEU A 120 -11.67 -8.40 1.98
C LEU A 120 -11.52 -8.11 0.48
N ASP A 121 -12.24 -7.10 -0.01
CA ASP A 121 -12.24 -6.70 -1.43
C ASP A 121 -12.59 -7.85 -2.39
N GLN A 122 -13.80 -8.35 -2.27
CA GLN A 122 -14.29 -9.49 -3.06
C GLN A 122 -14.18 -9.25 -4.57
N GLU A 123 -14.40 -8.04 -5.04
CA GLU A 123 -14.27 -7.68 -6.46
C GLU A 123 -12.85 -7.88 -6.99
N GLY A 124 -11.87 -7.82 -6.12
CA GLY A 124 -10.47 -8.06 -6.45
C GLY A 124 -10.05 -9.51 -6.48
N LEU A 125 -10.92 -10.47 -6.22
CA LEU A 125 -10.58 -11.89 -6.30
C LEU A 125 -10.40 -12.36 -7.74
N PRO A 126 -9.41 -13.23 -8.00
CA PRO A 126 -9.32 -13.94 -9.27
C PRO A 126 -10.60 -14.75 -9.53
N ASN A 127 -11.08 -14.73 -10.76
CA ASN A 127 -12.33 -15.39 -11.15
C ASN A 127 -12.33 -16.90 -10.84
N ASP A 128 -11.19 -17.57 -10.99
CA ASP A 128 -11.05 -18.98 -10.67
C ASP A 128 -11.30 -19.29 -9.19
N LEU A 129 -10.78 -18.43 -8.31
CA LEU A 129 -10.98 -18.54 -6.87
C LEU A 129 -12.44 -18.27 -6.49
N TYR A 130 -13.00 -17.17 -7.00
CA TYR A 130 -14.39 -16.79 -6.75
C TYR A 130 -15.38 -17.88 -7.21
N THR A 131 -15.21 -18.39 -8.43
CA THR A 131 -16.09 -19.42 -9.01
C THR A 131 -16.02 -20.73 -8.24
N GLN A 132 -14.81 -21.16 -7.82
CA GLN A 132 -14.66 -22.40 -7.06
C GLN A 132 -15.29 -22.30 -5.67
N LEU A 133 -15.12 -21.19 -4.98
CA LEU A 133 -15.75 -20.98 -3.67
C LEU A 133 -17.27 -20.93 -3.77
N GLY A 134 -17.81 -20.27 -4.81
CA GLY A 134 -19.26 -20.24 -5.08
C GLY A 134 -19.86 -21.62 -5.39
N ALA A 135 -19.12 -22.49 -6.09
CA ALA A 135 -19.56 -23.86 -6.39
C ALA A 135 -19.74 -24.71 -5.11
N GLU A 136 -18.98 -24.44 -4.07
CA GLU A 136 -19.08 -25.11 -2.77
C GLU A 136 -20.16 -24.53 -1.85
N LYS A 137 -20.98 -23.59 -2.38
CA LYS A 137 -22.08 -22.93 -1.64
C LYS A 137 -21.64 -22.19 -0.38
N LEU A 138 -20.38 -21.81 -0.28
CA LEU A 138 -19.88 -20.96 0.78
C LEU A 138 -20.35 -19.51 0.54
N ALA A 139 -21.07 -18.94 1.49
CA ALA A 139 -21.52 -17.56 1.40
C ALA A 139 -20.33 -16.60 1.60
N LEU A 140 -20.05 -15.76 0.61
CA LEU A 140 -19.04 -14.73 0.70
C LEU A 140 -19.70 -13.39 1.00
N VAL A 141 -19.30 -12.76 2.10
CA VAL A 141 -19.73 -11.42 2.50
C VAL A 141 -18.62 -10.46 2.10
N ASP A 142 -18.91 -9.55 1.17
CA ASP A 142 -17.93 -8.55 0.79
C ASP A 142 -17.65 -7.58 1.92
N ILE A 143 -16.35 -7.43 2.25
CA ILE A 143 -15.86 -6.43 3.19
C ILE A 143 -15.02 -5.44 2.38
N PRO A 144 -15.55 -4.24 2.08
CA PRO A 144 -14.83 -3.29 1.27
C PRO A 144 -13.54 -2.84 1.97
N ARG A 145 -12.50 -2.57 1.19
CA ARG A 145 -11.22 -2.05 1.75
C ARG A 145 -11.41 -0.81 2.61
N SER A 146 -12.37 0.03 2.24
CA SER A 146 -12.69 1.25 2.98
C SER A 146 -13.16 0.98 4.40
N ALA A 147 -13.71 -0.20 4.71
CA ALA A 147 -14.08 -0.59 6.06
C ALA A 147 -12.85 -0.98 6.92
N PHE A 148 -11.75 -1.43 6.30
CA PHE A 148 -10.54 -1.83 7.03
C PHE A 148 -9.56 -0.66 7.11
N ARG A 149 -9.77 0.23 8.07
CA ARG A 149 -8.93 1.41 8.33
C ARG A 149 -8.47 1.45 9.79
N PRO A 150 -7.56 0.57 10.20
CA PRO A 150 -7.03 0.65 11.56
C PRO A 150 -6.24 1.96 11.75
N VAL A 151 -6.32 2.50 12.96
CA VAL A 151 -5.50 3.65 13.35
C VAL A 151 -4.03 3.24 13.30
N ALA A 152 -3.20 4.04 12.65
CA ALA A 152 -1.78 3.77 12.55
C ALA A 152 -1.12 3.82 13.94
N THR A 153 -0.36 2.78 14.28
CA THR A 153 0.46 2.72 15.48
C THR A 153 1.68 3.64 15.36
N GLU A 154 2.35 3.98 16.46
CA GLU A 154 3.55 4.79 16.42
C GLU A 154 4.68 4.14 15.60
N SER A 155 4.79 2.82 15.61
CA SER A 155 5.75 2.12 14.75
C SER A 155 5.42 2.25 13.26
N GLU A 156 4.15 2.19 12.87
CA GLU A 156 3.72 2.42 11.49
C GLU A 156 3.94 3.87 11.07
N LEU A 157 3.63 4.82 11.95
CA LEU A 157 3.95 6.24 11.73
C LEU A 157 5.46 6.46 11.54
N ALA A 158 6.29 5.77 12.31
CA ALA A 158 7.75 5.83 12.12
C ALA A 158 8.18 5.29 10.75
N MET A 159 7.55 4.21 10.24
CA MET A 159 7.85 3.71 8.89
C MET A 159 7.43 4.71 7.81
N HIS A 160 6.25 5.31 7.92
CA HIS A 160 5.82 6.36 7.01
C HIS A 160 6.75 7.59 7.05
N ARG A 161 7.19 8.03 8.24
CA ARG A 161 8.17 9.11 8.37
C ARG A 161 9.50 8.78 7.66
N ARG A 162 10.04 7.58 7.86
CA ARG A 162 11.26 7.14 7.17
C ARG A 162 11.08 7.08 5.67
N GLY A 163 9.97 6.52 5.19
CA GLY A 163 9.64 6.50 3.77
C GLY A 163 9.54 7.91 3.18
N ALA A 164 8.90 8.85 3.89
CA ALA A 164 8.76 10.24 3.47
C ALA A 164 10.11 10.97 3.43
N VAL A 165 10.97 10.76 4.44
CA VAL A 165 12.33 11.34 4.46
C VAL A 165 13.16 10.80 3.29
N LEU A 166 13.15 9.48 3.07
CA LEU A 166 13.84 8.83 1.96
C LEU A 166 13.34 9.39 0.61
N ALA A 167 12.02 9.48 0.44
CA ALA A 167 11.43 10.00 -0.79
C ALA A 167 11.84 11.44 -1.06
N ARG A 168 11.82 12.32 -0.05
CA ARG A 168 12.29 13.70 -0.18
C ARG A 168 13.76 13.78 -0.54
N GLN A 169 14.62 13.09 0.19
CA GLN A 169 16.08 13.12 -0.05
C GLN A 169 16.43 12.71 -1.48
N VAL A 170 15.79 11.66 -2.01
CA VAL A 170 16.05 11.20 -3.38
C VAL A 170 15.45 12.15 -4.41
N LEU A 171 14.23 12.67 -4.19
CA LEU A 171 13.62 13.62 -5.11
C LEU A 171 14.41 14.93 -5.17
N GLU A 172 14.72 15.53 -4.04
CA GLU A 172 15.34 16.83 -3.94
C GLU A 172 16.80 16.83 -4.39
N ALA A 173 17.53 15.74 -4.17
CA ALA A 173 18.93 15.62 -4.60
C ALA A 173 19.14 15.71 -6.13
N GLU A 174 18.09 15.53 -6.93
CA GLU A 174 18.18 15.51 -8.40
C GLU A 174 17.22 16.48 -9.11
N LEU A 175 16.48 17.27 -8.36
CA LEU A 175 15.73 18.40 -8.93
C LEU A 175 16.72 19.52 -9.25
N THR A 176 17.62 19.25 -10.17
CA THR A 176 18.64 20.17 -10.60
C THR A 176 18.45 20.48 -12.08
N SER A 177 18.96 21.62 -12.51
CA SER A 177 19.04 22.00 -13.94
C SER A 177 19.68 20.91 -14.81
N ALA A 178 20.46 20.00 -14.23
CA ALA A 178 21.05 18.86 -14.92
C ALA A 178 20.04 17.81 -15.44
N ALA A 179 18.79 17.86 -14.99
CA ALA A 179 17.73 17.00 -15.52
C ALA A 179 17.01 17.61 -16.73
N ILE A 180 17.10 18.94 -16.94
CA ILE A 180 16.51 19.62 -18.09
C ILE A 180 17.21 19.14 -19.37
N GLY A 181 16.40 18.78 -20.37
CA GLY A 181 16.89 18.22 -21.64
C GLY A 181 17.01 16.69 -21.66
N LEU A 182 16.93 16.01 -20.53
CA LEU A 182 16.81 14.55 -20.52
C LEU A 182 15.43 14.12 -21.04
N THR A 183 15.34 12.87 -21.48
CA THR A 183 14.04 12.24 -21.67
C THR A 183 13.44 11.83 -20.30
N ASP A 184 12.12 11.75 -20.23
CA ASP A 184 11.44 11.25 -19.03
C ASP A 184 11.79 9.78 -18.75
N TYR A 185 12.13 8.97 -19.75
CA TYR A 185 12.69 7.63 -19.57
C TYR A 185 14.01 7.66 -18.79
N GLU A 186 14.94 8.55 -19.17
CA GLU A 186 16.23 8.67 -18.47
C GLU A 186 16.04 9.16 -17.05
N LEU A 187 15.15 10.13 -16.84
CA LEU A 187 14.87 10.66 -15.51
C LEU A 187 14.21 9.57 -14.63
N ALA A 188 13.19 8.88 -15.13
CA ALA A 188 12.53 7.79 -14.40
C ALA A 188 13.52 6.69 -14.02
N GLY A 189 14.36 6.24 -14.96
CA GLY A 189 15.36 5.21 -14.71
C GLY A 189 16.42 5.63 -13.66
N ARG A 190 16.90 6.89 -13.71
CA ARG A 190 17.81 7.43 -12.69
C ARG A 190 17.15 7.44 -11.31
N ARG A 191 15.88 7.89 -11.23
CA ARG A 191 15.10 7.92 -9.99
C ARG A 191 14.88 6.53 -9.42
N GLU A 192 14.40 5.62 -10.24
CA GLU A 192 14.15 4.24 -9.82
C GLU A 192 15.41 3.59 -9.24
N ARG A 193 16.53 3.72 -9.92
CA ARG A 193 17.82 3.21 -9.43
C ARG A 193 18.18 3.77 -8.05
N ARG A 194 18.00 5.08 -7.82
CA ARG A 194 18.34 5.71 -6.54
C ARG A 194 17.42 5.27 -5.41
N PHE A 195 16.10 5.25 -5.68
CA PHE A 195 15.14 4.77 -4.70
C PHE A 195 15.40 3.33 -4.29
N ARG A 196 15.66 2.44 -5.26
CA ARG A 196 16.00 1.03 -4.97
C ARG A 196 17.28 0.91 -4.14
N ARG A 197 18.31 1.70 -4.44
CA ARG A 197 19.55 1.73 -3.65
C ARG A 197 19.37 2.28 -2.23
N ALA A 198 18.38 3.13 -2.04
CA ALA A 198 18.05 3.70 -0.73
C ALA A 198 17.11 2.81 0.09
N GLY A 199 16.66 1.66 -0.43
CA GLY A 199 15.86 0.68 0.29
C GLY A 199 14.38 0.67 -0.05
N ALA A 200 13.94 1.39 -1.10
CA ALA A 200 12.56 1.30 -1.56
C ALA A 200 12.23 -0.12 -2.05
N GLU A 201 11.18 -0.71 -1.49
CA GLU A 201 10.74 -2.06 -1.85
C GLU A 201 9.89 -2.06 -3.14
N ASP A 202 9.05 -1.04 -3.29
CA ASP A 202 8.34 -0.79 -4.53
C ASP A 202 8.21 0.71 -4.77
N LEU A 203 7.99 1.09 -6.02
CA LEU A 203 7.77 2.49 -6.35
C LEU A 203 7.05 2.65 -7.69
N VAL A 204 6.36 3.78 -7.81
CA VAL A 204 5.77 4.29 -9.04
C VAL A 204 6.35 5.69 -9.28
N VAL A 205 6.90 5.92 -10.46
CA VAL A 205 7.42 7.23 -10.89
C VAL A 205 6.55 7.72 -12.03
N LEU A 206 5.93 8.89 -11.85
CA LEU A 206 5.12 9.56 -12.86
C LEU A 206 5.72 10.94 -13.12
N ILE A 207 5.69 11.36 -14.38
CA ILE A 207 6.31 12.62 -14.81
C ILE A 207 5.31 13.44 -15.62
N SER A 208 5.24 14.73 -15.34
CA SER A 208 4.53 15.73 -16.13
C SER A 208 5.53 16.61 -16.86
N ASN A 209 5.23 16.98 -18.11
CA ASN A 209 6.00 17.95 -18.88
C ASN A 209 5.46 19.39 -18.77
N GLY A 210 4.62 19.67 -17.76
CA GLY A 210 3.94 20.94 -17.56
C GLY A 210 2.54 21.01 -18.20
N ARG A 211 2.27 20.26 -19.27
CA ARG A 211 0.99 20.28 -20.00
C ARG A 211 0.05 19.13 -19.65
N THR A 212 0.59 18.07 -19.08
CA THR A 212 -0.17 16.87 -18.71
C THR A 212 -0.20 16.72 -17.19
N VAL A 213 -1.12 15.89 -16.69
CA VAL A 213 -0.99 15.31 -15.34
C VAL A 213 0.25 14.41 -15.29
N PRO A 214 0.83 14.12 -14.12
CA PRO A 214 1.90 13.14 -14.02
C PRO A 214 1.46 11.77 -14.57
N LEU A 215 2.17 11.28 -15.58
CA LEU A 215 1.91 10.03 -16.31
C LEU A 215 3.17 9.17 -16.32
N PRO A 216 3.07 7.85 -16.61
CA PRO A 216 4.24 7.04 -16.90
C PRO A 216 5.09 7.67 -18.01
N ALA A 217 6.41 7.49 -17.94
CA ALA A 217 7.35 8.00 -18.93
C ALA A 217 6.98 7.54 -20.35
N ALA A 218 7.04 8.46 -21.32
CA ALA A 218 6.57 8.24 -22.69
C ALA A 218 7.53 8.79 -23.77
N GLY A 219 8.75 9.21 -23.39
CA GLY A 219 9.77 9.74 -24.29
C GLY A 219 9.75 11.27 -24.43
N HIS A 220 9.05 11.99 -23.54
CA HIS A 220 9.02 13.45 -23.55
C HIS A 220 10.31 14.05 -22.99
N THR A 221 10.70 15.23 -23.51
CA THR A 221 11.83 15.98 -22.97
C THR A 221 11.44 16.72 -21.70
N ILE A 222 12.28 16.62 -20.67
CA ILE A 222 12.15 17.33 -19.40
C ILE A 222 12.49 18.79 -19.59
N ASN A 223 11.63 19.65 -19.08
CA ASN A 223 11.81 21.10 -19.06
C ASN A 223 11.61 21.66 -17.64
N GLU A 224 11.75 22.97 -17.47
CA GLU A 224 11.61 23.65 -16.18
C GLU A 224 10.21 23.55 -15.55
N ASN A 225 9.16 23.34 -16.37
CA ASN A 225 7.78 23.17 -15.93
C ASN A 225 7.41 21.69 -15.70
N SER A 226 8.36 20.77 -15.86
CA SER A 226 8.14 19.36 -15.57
C SER A 226 8.02 19.12 -14.07
N SER A 227 7.20 18.14 -13.70
CA SER A 227 7.01 17.70 -12.32
C SER A 227 7.17 16.19 -12.22
N VAL A 228 7.71 15.72 -11.11
CA VAL A 228 7.87 14.30 -10.80
C VAL A 228 7.00 13.95 -9.60
N ALA A 229 6.14 12.96 -9.75
CA ALA A 229 5.37 12.36 -8.66
C ALA A 229 5.90 10.95 -8.39
N VAL A 230 6.09 10.64 -7.13
CA VAL A 230 6.58 9.32 -6.69
C VAL A 230 5.66 8.78 -5.62
N ALA A 231 5.21 7.54 -5.79
CA ALA A 231 4.70 6.73 -4.70
C ALA A 231 5.76 5.67 -4.37
N LEU A 232 6.14 5.56 -3.10
CA LEU A 232 7.23 4.71 -2.62
C LEU A 232 6.74 3.83 -1.48
N GLU A 233 7.08 2.55 -1.56
CA GLU A 233 6.87 1.59 -0.46
C GLU A 233 8.16 1.42 0.33
N TYR A 234 8.06 1.67 1.64
CA TYR A 234 9.13 1.40 2.60
C TYR A 234 8.59 0.47 3.69
N ASN A 235 9.16 -0.71 3.79
CA ASN A 235 8.79 -1.72 4.79
C ASN A 235 7.27 -2.00 4.84
N GLY A 236 6.63 -2.09 3.66
CA GLY A 236 5.19 -2.31 3.53
C GLY A 236 4.31 -1.07 3.68
N HIS A 237 4.89 0.11 3.87
CA HIS A 237 4.18 1.36 4.07
C HIS A 237 4.41 2.31 2.91
N TRP A 238 3.32 2.85 2.36
CA TRP A 238 3.39 3.74 1.20
C TRP A 238 3.42 5.20 1.59
N VAL A 239 4.22 5.97 0.87
CA VAL A 239 4.24 7.43 0.89
C VAL A 239 4.19 7.97 -0.53
N LYS A 240 3.64 9.17 -0.71
CA LYS A 240 3.51 9.80 -2.02
C LYS A 240 3.95 11.25 -1.95
N LEU A 241 4.82 11.65 -2.86
CA LEU A 241 5.37 13.00 -2.95
C LEU A 241 5.39 13.45 -4.40
N SER A 242 5.23 14.75 -4.62
CA SER A 242 5.42 15.38 -5.92
C SER A 242 6.27 16.63 -5.81
N ARG A 243 7.14 16.86 -6.76
CA ARG A 243 7.99 18.06 -6.87
C ARG A 243 8.08 18.50 -8.32
N ASN A 244 8.11 19.81 -8.54
CA ASN A 244 8.44 20.35 -9.85
C ASN A 244 9.95 20.54 -10.01
N MET A 245 10.41 20.68 -11.26
CA MET A 245 11.84 20.81 -11.57
C MET A 245 12.43 22.16 -11.15
N ASP A 246 11.62 23.19 -11.06
CA ASP A 246 12.03 24.55 -10.77
C ASP A 246 12.31 24.84 -9.28
N ASN A 247 12.14 23.84 -8.42
CA ASN A 247 12.41 23.90 -6.97
C ASN A 247 11.76 25.10 -6.23
N LEU A 248 10.86 25.85 -6.90
CA LEU A 248 10.17 27.02 -6.35
C LEU A 248 9.19 26.71 -5.24
N THR A 249 8.98 25.44 -4.95
CA THR A 249 7.87 24.95 -4.15
C THR A 249 8.23 24.51 -2.74
N SER A 250 9.46 24.75 -2.28
CA SER A 250 9.83 24.49 -0.87
C SER A 250 9.03 25.35 0.13
N SER A 251 8.34 26.38 -0.35
CA SER A 251 7.56 27.34 0.43
C SER A 251 6.16 27.62 -0.12
N LEU A 252 5.49 26.63 -0.69
CA LEU A 252 4.11 26.82 -1.12
C LEU A 252 3.23 27.18 0.09
N PRO A 253 2.35 28.18 -0.07
CA PRO A 253 1.30 28.40 0.90
C PRO A 253 0.44 27.13 0.99
N PRO A 254 -0.23 26.89 2.13
CA PRO A 254 -1.17 25.80 2.22
C PRO A 254 -2.14 25.91 1.04
N PRO A 255 -2.38 24.79 0.32
CA PRO A 255 -3.22 24.83 -0.86
C PRO A 255 -4.60 25.36 -0.49
N ASP A 256 -5.13 26.26 -1.30
CA ASP A 256 -6.55 26.51 -1.32
C ASP A 256 -7.25 25.17 -1.56
N ASP A 257 -8.20 24.81 -0.70
CA ASP A 257 -8.87 23.51 -0.71
C ASP A 257 -9.50 23.15 -2.07
N SER A 258 -9.78 24.15 -2.91
CA SER A 258 -10.31 23.98 -4.26
C SER A 258 -9.30 23.39 -5.26
N GLN A 259 -7.99 23.42 -4.98
CA GLN A 259 -6.92 22.97 -5.87
C GLN A 259 -6.18 21.74 -5.36
N ALA A 260 -6.49 21.29 -4.15
CA ALA A 260 -5.83 20.18 -3.50
C ALA A 260 -6.61 18.87 -3.73
N HIS A 261 -5.93 17.85 -4.25
CA HIS A 261 -6.43 16.49 -4.23
C HIS A 261 -5.87 15.76 -3.01
N ARG A 262 -6.76 15.28 -2.16
CA ARG A 262 -6.41 14.54 -0.94
C ARG A 262 -6.64 13.05 -1.17
N GLU A 263 -5.65 12.25 -0.84
CA GLU A 263 -5.71 10.80 -0.92
C GLU A 263 -5.33 10.20 0.43
N SER A 264 -6.14 9.28 0.96
CA SER A 264 -5.70 8.44 2.07
C SER A 264 -4.70 7.41 1.57
N LEU A 265 -3.62 7.30 2.28
CA LEU A 265 -2.70 6.20 2.13
C LEU A 265 -2.90 5.34 3.37
N SER A 266 -3.73 4.31 3.26
CA SER A 266 -3.96 3.39 4.40
C SER A 266 -2.73 2.57 4.78
N GLY A 267 -1.57 2.89 4.20
CA GLY A 267 -0.33 2.14 4.33
C GLY A 267 -0.25 0.94 3.41
N ARG A 268 -1.36 0.51 2.82
CA ARG A 268 -1.43 -0.70 1.98
C ARG A 268 -1.27 -0.43 0.49
N TYR A 269 -1.73 0.73 0.03
CA TYR A 269 -1.75 1.07 -1.40
C TYR A 269 -1.24 2.49 -1.64
N PRO A 270 -0.64 2.76 -2.80
CA PRO A 270 -0.14 4.08 -3.16
C PRO A 270 -1.26 5.08 -3.51
N TRP A 271 -2.47 4.61 -3.70
CA TRP A 271 -3.67 5.40 -3.98
C TRP A 271 -4.91 4.66 -3.48
N GLU A 272 -5.44 5.11 -2.40
CA GLU A 272 -6.81 4.81 -2.00
C GLU A 272 -7.51 6.16 -1.95
N GLY A 273 -8.45 6.37 -2.87
CA GLY A 273 -9.30 7.54 -2.82
C GLY A 273 -9.97 7.61 -1.46
N ILE A 274 -9.93 8.76 -0.80
CA ILE A 274 -10.79 9.03 0.34
C ILE A 274 -12.01 9.78 -0.16
N ASP A 275 -13.16 9.26 0.19
CA ASP A 275 -14.21 10.14 0.66
C ASP A 275 -13.75 10.71 2.00
N SER A 276 -13.52 12.02 2.03
CA SER A 276 -13.13 12.77 3.24
C SER A 276 -14.32 12.88 4.19
N GLY A 277 -14.82 11.74 4.66
CA GLY A 277 -15.68 11.71 5.83
C GLY A 277 -14.88 12.20 7.03
N ASP A 278 -15.46 13.07 7.82
CA ASP A 278 -14.87 13.87 8.90
C ASP A 278 -14.20 13.12 10.06
N ASP A 279 -13.96 11.81 9.97
CA ASP A 279 -13.49 10.99 11.11
C ASP A 279 -12.06 10.45 10.94
N ALA A 280 -11.23 11.14 10.16
CA ALA A 280 -9.86 10.74 9.90
C ALA A 280 -8.90 11.05 11.05
N ARG A 281 -9.08 10.43 12.21
CA ARG A 281 -8.10 10.54 13.31
C ARG A 281 -6.86 9.72 12.98
N ASN A 282 -5.70 10.40 12.90
CA ASN A 282 -4.39 9.78 12.65
C ASN A 282 -4.31 8.93 11.36
N THR A 283 -4.96 9.41 10.29
CA THR A 283 -4.90 8.78 8.99
C THR A 283 -3.71 9.31 8.22
N ILE A 284 -2.94 8.42 7.60
CA ILE A 284 -1.89 8.81 6.67
C ILE A 284 -2.54 9.33 5.39
N THR A 285 -2.28 10.57 5.06
CA THR A 285 -2.91 11.28 3.94
C THR A 285 -1.86 11.93 3.07
N SER A 286 -1.94 11.74 1.76
CA SER A 286 -1.17 12.52 0.79
C SER A 286 -2.01 13.68 0.29
N ILE A 287 -1.43 14.87 0.29
CA ILE A 287 -2.00 16.04 -0.35
C ILE A 287 -1.20 16.33 -1.62
N GLN A 288 -1.89 16.37 -2.77
CA GLN A 288 -1.32 16.72 -4.06
C GLN A 288 -1.99 17.99 -4.56
N VAL A 289 -1.20 18.95 -4.97
CA VAL A 289 -1.65 20.27 -5.45
C VAL A 289 -1.19 20.49 -6.86
N ALA A 290 -2.08 20.95 -7.72
CA ALA A 290 -1.76 21.43 -9.05
C ALA A 290 -1.83 22.96 -9.07
N ILE A 291 -0.71 23.61 -9.44
CA ILE A 291 -0.58 25.07 -9.55
C ILE A 291 -0.52 25.44 -11.02
N ARG A 292 -1.34 26.39 -11.44
CA ARG A 292 -1.27 26.94 -12.79
C ARG A 292 -0.16 28.00 -12.90
N ARG A 293 0.66 27.88 -13.94
CA ARG A 293 1.68 28.85 -14.32
C ARG A 293 1.53 29.15 -15.83
N GLY A 294 0.71 30.14 -16.17
CA GLY A 294 0.29 30.33 -17.55
C GLY A 294 -0.53 29.14 -18.06
N ASP A 295 -0.08 28.51 -19.14
CA ASP A 295 -0.70 27.29 -19.69
C ASP A 295 -0.22 26.00 -19.04
N ASP A 296 0.86 26.07 -18.26
CA ASP A 296 1.44 24.91 -17.59
C ASP A 296 0.82 24.62 -16.21
N ARG A 297 0.95 23.38 -15.77
CA ARG A 297 0.55 22.91 -14.44
C ARG A 297 1.74 22.29 -13.74
N LEU A 298 2.07 22.85 -12.58
CA LEU A 298 3.11 22.34 -11.71
C LEU A 298 2.47 21.49 -10.61
N TYR A 299 3.07 20.36 -10.30
CA TYR A 299 2.56 19.46 -9.26
C TYR A 299 3.48 19.45 -8.06
N TYR A 300 2.88 19.65 -6.92
CA TYR A 300 3.52 19.56 -5.62
C TYR A 300 2.68 18.69 -4.69
N GLY A 301 3.32 17.86 -3.89
CA GLY A 301 2.61 17.05 -2.92
C GLY A 301 3.52 16.48 -1.86
N ASP A 302 2.91 16.15 -0.74
CA ASP A 302 3.61 15.51 0.37
C ASP A 302 2.66 14.56 1.12
N THR A 303 3.23 13.65 1.89
CA THR A 303 2.51 12.78 2.80
C THR A 303 2.56 13.33 4.21
N GLY A 304 1.43 13.27 4.88
CA GLY A 304 1.26 13.75 6.25
C GLY A 304 0.28 12.89 7.04
N ILE A 305 0.03 13.32 8.27
CA ILE A 305 -0.99 12.76 9.16
C ILE A 305 -2.14 13.72 9.23
N GLN A 306 -3.35 13.25 8.96
CA GLN A 306 -4.58 14.00 9.24
C GLN A 306 -5.00 13.72 10.68
N GLY A 307 -5.02 14.75 11.50
CA GLY A 307 -5.42 14.67 12.90
C GLY A 307 -6.46 15.72 13.26
N PRO A 308 -6.90 15.79 14.55
CA PRO A 308 -7.86 16.80 15.01
C PRO A 308 -7.36 18.24 14.84
N GLY A 309 -6.04 18.46 14.82
CA GLY A 309 -5.38 19.74 14.57
C GLY A 309 -5.14 20.08 13.10
N GLY A 310 -5.71 19.30 12.17
CA GLY A 310 -5.48 19.42 10.75
C GLY A 310 -4.38 18.49 10.24
N TRP A 311 -4.00 18.70 8.99
CA TRP A 311 -2.95 17.91 8.34
C TRP A 311 -1.55 18.38 8.75
N GLN A 312 -0.70 17.43 9.12
CA GLN A 312 0.70 17.67 9.48
C GLN A 312 1.60 16.85 8.59
N LYS A 313 2.57 17.50 7.94
CA LYS A 313 3.58 16.86 7.09
C LYS A 313 4.43 15.88 7.91
N LEU A 314 4.71 14.68 7.34
CA LEU A 314 5.63 13.68 7.90
C LEU A 314 7.08 14.04 7.66
#